data_5fb51e72b39a01ddf99c005e17548d89
#
_entry.id   5fb51e72b39a01ddf99c005e17548d89
#
_cell.length_a   1.000
_cell.length_b   1.000
_cell.length_c   1.000
_cell.angle_alpha   90.00
_cell.angle_beta   90.00
_cell.angle_gamma   90.00
#
_symmetry.space_group_name_H-M   'P 1'
#
loop_
_entity.id
_entity.type
_entity.pdbx_description
1 polymer ?
#
loop_
_entity_poly.entity_id
_entity_poly.type
_entity_poly.pdbx_seq_one_letter_code
_entity_poly.pdbx_strand_id
1 'polypeptide(L)'
;MKIVVFSGAGISKESGIDTFRDSGGLWENHNINDVASLNGWRNNRDLVLDFYNRRRSELGNVEPNEAHKLLVELENEHDVTIITQNVDDLHERAGSSKVIHLHGELTKARGYFYEHKSSPLDPVYDIGYNPISSSDICETTGSPLRPHIVWFGEVPHNVEESYSELSKADIILIIGTSLQITYTLDMLETFADKASFYYIDPSPSNYLDGITEVNYIKMNASDGLRNFLDEILVK
;
A
#
# COMPACT_ATOMS: atom_id res chain seq x y z
N MET A 1 -5.93 11.73 -19.89
CA MET A 1 -4.83 10.74 -19.87
C MET A 1 -5.12 9.69 -18.82
N LYS A 2 -4.53 8.51 -18.96
CA LYS A 2 -4.54 7.48 -17.91
C LYS A 2 -3.30 7.64 -17.03
N ILE A 3 -3.51 7.95 -15.76
CA ILE A 3 -2.43 8.09 -14.77
C ILE A 3 -2.54 6.95 -13.77
N VAL A 4 -1.50 6.15 -13.63
CA VAL A 4 -1.42 5.13 -12.60
C VAL A 4 -0.47 5.60 -11.53
N VAL A 5 -0.99 5.79 -10.32
CA VAL A 5 -0.22 6.15 -9.13
C VAL A 5 0.23 4.88 -8.43
N PHE A 6 1.54 4.74 -8.21
CA PHE A 6 2.11 3.62 -7.45
C PHE A 6 2.62 4.15 -6.11
N SER A 7 1.87 3.94 -5.03
CA SER A 7 2.16 4.55 -3.74
C SER A 7 2.69 3.57 -2.69
N GLY A 8 3.54 4.09 -1.80
CA GLY A 8 4.05 3.40 -0.61
C GLY A 8 3.92 4.26 0.64
N ALA A 9 4.43 3.79 1.78
CA ALA A 9 4.24 4.39 3.10
C ALA A 9 4.66 5.87 3.21
N GLY A 10 5.55 6.32 2.34
CA GLY A 10 6.01 7.72 2.32
C GLY A 10 4.90 8.73 2.03
N ILE A 11 3.83 8.35 1.29
CA ILE A 11 2.70 9.26 1.05
C ILE A 11 1.90 9.51 2.33
N SER A 12 1.83 8.53 3.24
CA SER A 12 1.09 8.60 4.52
C SER A 12 1.90 9.22 5.66
N LYS A 13 3.20 9.52 5.44
CA LYS A 13 4.08 10.09 6.46
C LYS A 13 3.59 11.45 6.99
N GLU A 14 3.12 12.31 6.10
CA GLU A 14 2.58 13.62 6.46
C GLU A 14 1.22 13.54 7.19
N SER A 15 0.58 12.39 7.20
CA SER A 15 -0.59 12.07 8.03
C SER A 15 -0.21 11.61 9.45
N GLY A 16 1.08 11.38 9.72
CA GLY A 16 1.56 10.89 11.02
C GLY A 16 1.71 9.36 11.10
N ILE A 17 1.70 8.66 9.96
CA ILE A 17 1.98 7.21 9.91
C ILE A 17 3.47 7.01 9.64
N ASP A 18 4.16 6.29 10.54
CA ASP A 18 5.58 5.99 10.39
C ASP A 18 5.87 5.09 9.20
N THR A 19 6.98 5.36 8.51
CA THR A 19 7.42 4.55 7.39
C THR A 19 8.35 3.42 7.82
N PHE A 20 8.45 2.37 7.01
CA PHE A 20 9.37 1.26 7.22
C PHE A 20 10.86 1.66 7.31
N ARG A 21 11.26 2.79 6.69
CA ARG A 21 12.65 3.29 6.69
C ARG A 21 13.06 3.90 8.02
N ASP A 22 12.10 4.44 8.77
CA ASP A 22 12.39 5.22 9.98
C ASP A 22 12.79 4.32 11.16
N SER A 23 12.61 3.01 11.05
CA SER A 23 12.70 2.06 12.17
C SER A 23 13.92 1.13 12.18
N GLY A 24 14.93 1.35 11.34
CA GLY A 24 16.19 0.58 11.39
C GLY A 24 16.04 -0.94 11.20
N GLY A 25 15.02 -1.38 10.46
CA GLY A 25 14.73 -2.80 10.21
C GLY A 25 13.80 -3.44 11.26
N LEU A 26 13.36 -2.66 12.24
CA LEU A 26 12.28 -3.04 13.16
C LEU A 26 11.01 -2.31 12.71
N TRP A 27 9.89 -3.00 12.67
CA TRP A 27 8.60 -2.40 12.46
C TRP A 27 8.01 -2.04 13.83
N GLU A 28 8.04 -0.74 14.19
CA GLU A 28 7.58 -0.24 15.48
C GLU A 28 8.17 -1.02 16.68
N ASN A 29 9.50 -1.17 16.69
CA ASN A 29 10.24 -1.93 17.70
C ASN A 29 10.00 -3.45 17.72
N HIS A 30 9.28 -4.02 16.74
CA HIS A 30 9.10 -5.46 16.58
C HIS A 30 9.96 -5.99 15.44
N ASN A 31 10.48 -7.22 15.60
CA ASN A 31 11.08 -7.92 14.48
C ASN A 31 9.96 -8.22 13.45
N ILE A 32 10.21 -7.88 12.20
CA ILE A 32 9.26 -8.08 11.10
C ILE A 32 8.77 -9.54 11.03
N ASN A 33 9.66 -10.51 11.25
CA ASN A 33 9.30 -11.91 11.21
C ASN A 33 8.32 -12.31 12.33
N ASP A 34 8.30 -11.59 13.46
CA ASP A 34 7.41 -11.90 14.58
C ASP A 34 5.98 -11.37 14.35
N VAL A 35 5.83 -10.26 13.62
CA VAL A 35 4.52 -9.59 13.45
C VAL A 35 3.98 -9.62 12.03
N ALA A 36 4.82 -9.87 11.02
CA ALA A 36 4.43 -9.83 9.61
C ALA A 36 4.83 -11.10 8.85
N SER A 37 4.72 -12.26 9.47
CA SER A 37 4.95 -13.55 8.82
C SER A 37 3.98 -14.63 9.32
N LEU A 38 3.83 -15.69 8.52
CA LEU A 38 3.07 -16.89 8.93
C LEU A 38 3.67 -17.56 10.15
N ASN A 39 4.99 -17.52 10.31
CA ASN A 39 5.67 -18.10 11.47
C ASN A 39 5.39 -17.28 12.73
N GLY A 40 5.42 -15.94 12.65
CA GLY A 40 5.04 -15.07 13.76
C GLY A 40 3.61 -15.36 14.23
N TRP A 41 2.66 -15.45 13.30
CA TRP A 41 1.28 -15.82 13.57
C TRP A 41 1.12 -17.16 14.27
N ARG A 42 1.85 -18.18 13.82
CA ARG A 42 1.79 -19.53 14.42
C ARG A 42 2.41 -19.58 15.81
N ASN A 43 3.49 -18.82 16.02
CA ASN A 43 4.26 -18.86 17.26
C ASN A 43 3.65 -17.97 18.34
N ASN A 44 3.12 -16.81 17.99
CA ASN A 44 2.57 -15.86 18.96
C ASN A 44 1.45 -15.00 18.32
N ARG A 45 0.29 -15.63 18.19
CA ARG A 45 -0.89 -15.00 17.59
C ARG A 45 -1.34 -13.75 18.34
N ASP A 46 -1.28 -13.76 19.66
CA ASP A 46 -1.70 -12.63 20.50
C ASP A 46 -0.81 -11.40 20.24
N LEU A 47 0.51 -11.58 20.11
CA LEU A 47 1.43 -10.52 19.75
C LEU A 47 1.06 -9.90 18.38
N VAL A 48 0.77 -10.76 17.39
CA VAL A 48 0.39 -10.29 16.05
C VAL A 48 -0.93 -9.52 16.10
N LEU A 49 -1.93 -10.04 16.80
CA LEU A 49 -3.22 -9.35 16.96
C LEU A 49 -3.04 -8.00 17.66
N ASP A 50 -2.30 -7.95 18.76
CA ASP A 50 -2.03 -6.70 19.50
C ASP A 50 -1.33 -5.68 18.61
N PHE A 51 -0.34 -6.09 17.83
CA PHE A 51 0.38 -5.24 16.90
C PHE A 51 -0.57 -4.60 15.87
N TYR A 52 -1.37 -5.41 15.16
CA TYR A 52 -2.28 -4.89 14.14
C TYR A 52 -3.49 -4.16 14.73
N ASN A 53 -3.99 -4.53 15.90
CA ASN A 53 -5.07 -3.81 16.59
C ASN A 53 -4.63 -2.41 17.00
N ARG A 54 -3.39 -2.24 17.48
CA ARG A 54 -2.82 -0.92 17.79
C ARG A 54 -2.76 -0.06 16.54
N ARG A 55 -2.15 -0.56 15.46
CA ARG A 55 -2.06 0.15 14.18
C ARG A 55 -3.42 0.54 13.62
N ARG A 56 -4.41 -0.34 13.74
CA ARG A 56 -5.79 -0.05 13.32
C ARG A 56 -6.41 1.06 14.15
N SER A 57 -6.20 1.03 15.46
CA SER A 57 -6.66 2.11 16.36
C SER A 57 -5.98 3.44 16.05
N GLU A 58 -4.67 3.44 15.77
CA GLU A 58 -3.91 4.63 15.38
C GLU A 58 -4.38 5.18 14.04
N LEU A 59 -4.64 4.32 13.05
CA LEU A 59 -5.19 4.71 11.74
C LEU A 59 -6.52 5.46 11.87
N GLY A 60 -7.38 5.06 12.82
CA GLY A 60 -8.63 5.75 13.08
C GLY A 60 -8.48 7.20 13.62
N ASN A 61 -7.29 7.58 14.08
CA ASN A 61 -7.00 8.90 14.64
C ASN A 61 -6.24 9.84 13.69
N VAL A 62 -5.83 9.38 12.53
CA VAL A 62 -5.14 10.20 11.52
C VAL A 62 -6.06 10.57 10.37
N GLU A 63 -5.72 11.64 9.66
CA GLU A 63 -6.50 12.12 8.53
C GLU A 63 -5.68 12.07 7.23
N PRO A 64 -6.33 11.92 6.06
CA PRO A 64 -5.68 12.08 4.77
C PRO A 64 -4.97 13.44 4.68
N ASN A 65 -3.72 13.43 4.26
CA ASN A 65 -2.96 14.65 4.07
C ASN A 65 -3.22 15.28 2.68
N GLU A 66 -2.53 16.37 2.41
CA GLU A 66 -2.67 17.13 1.16
C GLU A 66 -2.34 16.29 -0.07
N ALA A 67 -1.35 15.38 0.00
CA ALA A 67 -1.02 14.51 -1.14
C ALA A 67 -2.20 13.62 -1.55
N HIS A 68 -2.90 13.02 -0.58
CA HIS A 68 -4.09 12.23 -0.87
C HIS A 68 -5.20 13.05 -1.53
N LYS A 69 -5.42 14.30 -1.08
CA LYS A 69 -6.44 15.22 -1.64
C LYS A 69 -6.09 15.66 -3.06
N LEU A 70 -4.81 15.96 -3.31
CA LEU A 70 -4.35 16.32 -4.65
C LEU A 70 -4.53 15.19 -5.67
N LEU A 71 -4.41 13.93 -5.25
CA LEU A 71 -4.72 12.78 -6.12
C LEU A 71 -6.21 12.72 -6.48
N VAL A 72 -7.10 13.08 -5.56
CA VAL A 72 -8.54 13.20 -5.84
C VAL A 72 -8.82 14.37 -6.79
N GLU A 73 -8.15 15.51 -6.63
CA GLU A 73 -8.27 16.64 -7.55
C GLU A 73 -7.84 16.24 -8.98
N LEU A 74 -6.80 15.41 -9.10
CA LEU A 74 -6.32 14.90 -10.38
C LEU A 74 -7.38 14.07 -11.13
N GLU A 75 -8.29 13.40 -10.41
CA GLU A 75 -9.38 12.61 -10.98
C GLU A 75 -10.43 13.48 -11.70
N ASN A 76 -10.48 14.80 -11.46
CA ASN A 76 -11.42 15.70 -12.16
C ASN A 76 -11.12 15.81 -13.66
N GLU A 77 -9.87 15.66 -14.07
CA GLU A 77 -9.42 15.88 -15.44
C GLU A 77 -8.81 14.62 -16.08
N HIS A 78 -8.48 13.61 -15.27
CA HIS A 78 -7.74 12.44 -15.71
C HIS A 78 -8.36 11.13 -15.18
N ASP A 79 -8.16 10.03 -15.92
CA ASP A 79 -8.47 8.69 -15.45
C ASP A 79 -7.33 8.23 -14.53
N VAL A 80 -7.56 8.29 -13.21
CA VAL A 80 -6.57 7.94 -12.19
C VAL A 80 -6.89 6.57 -11.59
N THR A 81 -5.88 5.73 -11.47
CA THR A 81 -5.93 4.50 -10.66
C THR A 81 -4.77 4.52 -9.69
N ILE A 82 -5.05 4.27 -8.43
CA ILE A 82 -4.04 4.14 -7.38
C ILE A 82 -3.76 2.66 -7.14
N ILE A 83 -2.50 2.25 -7.27
CA ILE A 83 -1.98 0.95 -6.85
C ILE A 83 -1.14 1.21 -5.61
N THR A 84 -1.57 0.71 -4.47
CA THR A 84 -0.90 1.02 -3.21
C THR A 84 -0.30 -0.20 -2.52
N GLN A 85 0.90 -0.03 -1.98
CA GLN A 85 1.53 -0.96 -1.04
C GLN A 85 1.04 -0.74 0.39
N ASN A 86 0.35 0.39 0.64
CA ASN A 86 -0.15 0.75 1.95
C ASN A 86 -1.34 -0.12 2.34
N VAL A 87 -1.48 -0.29 3.64
CA VAL A 87 -2.58 -1.03 4.26
C VAL A 87 -3.56 -0.10 4.99
N ASP A 88 -3.27 1.21 4.98
CA ASP A 88 -4.18 2.26 5.46
C ASP A 88 -5.30 2.53 4.45
N ASP A 89 -6.34 3.25 4.86
CA ASP A 89 -7.51 3.64 4.07
C ASP A 89 -7.50 5.14 3.71
N LEU A 90 -6.33 5.79 3.72
CA LEU A 90 -6.24 7.25 3.55
C LEU A 90 -6.58 7.70 2.14
N HIS A 91 -6.33 6.88 1.12
CA HIS A 91 -6.74 7.18 -0.26
C HIS A 91 -8.27 7.19 -0.38
N GLU A 92 -8.95 6.18 0.14
CA GLU A 92 -10.41 6.07 0.14
C GLU A 92 -11.04 7.19 0.96
N ARG A 93 -10.50 7.48 2.14
CA ARG A 93 -10.99 8.56 3.01
C ARG A 93 -10.79 9.95 2.41
N ALA A 94 -9.77 10.13 1.58
CA ALA A 94 -9.60 11.36 0.80
C ALA A 94 -10.66 11.49 -0.30
N GLY A 95 -11.22 10.37 -0.78
CA GLY A 95 -12.23 10.33 -1.83
C GLY A 95 -11.75 9.75 -3.16
N SER A 96 -10.56 9.12 -3.21
CA SER A 96 -10.07 8.45 -4.43
C SER A 96 -11.03 7.36 -4.91
N SER A 97 -11.37 7.39 -6.18
CA SER A 97 -12.44 6.56 -6.75
C SER A 97 -12.01 5.14 -7.08
N LYS A 98 -10.72 4.93 -7.34
CA LYS A 98 -10.18 3.61 -7.70
C LYS A 98 -8.84 3.36 -7.02
N VAL A 99 -8.86 2.52 -5.97
CA VAL A 99 -7.68 2.12 -5.19
C VAL A 99 -7.54 0.60 -5.24
N ILE A 100 -6.33 0.14 -5.56
CA ILE A 100 -5.96 -1.28 -5.64
C ILE A 100 -4.90 -1.55 -4.58
N HIS A 101 -5.26 -2.31 -3.54
CA HIS A 101 -4.36 -2.67 -2.47
C HIS A 101 -3.57 -3.95 -2.80
N LEU A 102 -2.24 -3.86 -2.82
CA LEU A 102 -1.36 -5.00 -3.04
C LEU A 102 -1.09 -5.81 -1.76
N HIS A 103 -1.10 -5.15 -0.61
CA HIS A 103 -0.71 -5.77 0.66
C HIS A 103 -1.90 -5.96 1.63
N GLY A 104 -3.13 -5.80 1.15
CA GLY A 104 -4.33 -5.89 1.97
C GLY A 104 -4.64 -4.60 2.71
N GLU A 105 -5.53 -4.67 3.72
CA GLU A 105 -6.12 -3.50 4.36
C GLU A 105 -6.28 -3.73 5.87
N LEU A 106 -5.87 -2.75 6.68
CA LEU A 106 -5.99 -2.80 8.15
C LEU A 106 -7.44 -2.83 8.64
N THR A 107 -8.35 -2.23 7.88
CA THR A 107 -9.78 -2.17 8.18
C THR A 107 -10.51 -3.47 7.91
N LYS A 108 -9.81 -4.50 7.43
CA LYS A 108 -10.40 -5.80 7.08
C LYS A 108 -9.77 -6.96 7.84
N ALA A 109 -10.56 -8.02 8.02
CA ALA A 109 -10.15 -9.29 8.60
C ALA A 109 -10.50 -10.45 7.67
N ARG A 110 -9.80 -11.58 7.80
CA ARG A 110 -10.13 -12.82 7.09
C ARG A 110 -9.87 -14.04 7.96
N GLY A 111 -10.48 -15.17 7.63
CA GLY A 111 -10.16 -16.46 8.24
C GLY A 111 -8.76 -16.95 7.88
N TYR A 112 -8.19 -17.82 8.71
CA TYR A 112 -6.90 -18.45 8.45
C TYR A 112 -6.95 -19.96 8.69
N PHE A 113 -6.66 -20.73 7.66
CA PHE A 113 -6.49 -22.19 7.74
C PHE A 113 -5.02 -22.60 7.74
N TYR A 114 -4.63 -23.40 8.71
CA TYR A 114 -3.25 -23.92 8.82
C TYR A 114 -2.83 -24.82 7.66
N GLU A 115 -3.77 -25.54 7.07
CA GLU A 115 -3.50 -26.57 6.05
C GLU A 115 -3.62 -26.04 4.62
N HIS A 116 -4.35 -24.96 4.44
CA HIS A 116 -4.50 -24.31 3.16
C HIS A 116 -3.94 -22.90 3.28
N LYS A 117 -2.91 -22.57 2.48
CA LYS A 117 -2.53 -21.18 2.24
C LYS A 117 -3.81 -20.40 2.03
N SER A 118 -3.96 -19.24 2.67
CA SER A 118 -5.14 -18.41 2.55
C SER A 118 -5.69 -18.45 1.13
N SER A 119 -6.89 -18.97 0.99
CA SER A 119 -7.54 -19.07 -0.31
C SER A 119 -8.02 -17.68 -0.73
N PRO A 120 -7.94 -17.32 -2.01
CA PRO A 120 -8.65 -16.14 -2.51
C PRO A 120 -10.17 -16.17 -2.24
N LEU A 121 -10.69 -17.37 -1.91
CA LEU A 121 -12.10 -17.61 -1.59
C LEU A 121 -12.44 -17.45 -0.12
N ASP A 122 -11.45 -17.18 0.77
CA ASP A 122 -11.73 -16.95 2.18
C ASP A 122 -12.53 -15.65 2.34
N PRO A 123 -13.64 -15.67 3.09
CA PRO A 123 -14.43 -14.46 3.29
C PRO A 123 -13.59 -13.37 3.94
N VAL A 124 -13.69 -12.18 3.37
CA VAL A 124 -13.09 -10.96 3.93
C VAL A 124 -14.19 -10.16 4.60
N TYR A 125 -13.96 -9.75 5.84
CA TYR A 125 -14.89 -9.00 6.67
C TYR A 125 -14.39 -7.56 6.79
N ASP A 126 -15.27 -6.61 6.56
CA ASP A 126 -15.01 -5.22 6.94
C ASP A 126 -15.22 -5.08 8.44
N ILE A 127 -14.19 -4.71 9.16
CA ILE A 127 -14.19 -4.53 10.61
C ILE A 127 -13.98 -3.07 11.03
N GLY A 128 -13.71 -2.19 10.05
CA GLY A 128 -13.35 -0.80 10.31
C GLY A 128 -12.15 -0.72 11.27
N TYR A 129 -12.27 0.09 12.30
CA TYR A 129 -11.21 0.25 13.30
C TYR A 129 -11.37 -0.64 14.54
N ASN A 130 -12.31 -1.60 14.53
CA ASN A 130 -12.53 -2.52 15.65
C ASN A 130 -11.35 -3.50 15.81
N PRO A 131 -10.97 -3.85 17.04
CA PRO A 131 -9.94 -4.84 17.28
C PRO A 131 -10.43 -6.25 16.90
N ILE A 132 -9.50 -7.12 16.50
CA ILE A 132 -9.72 -8.56 16.37
C ILE A 132 -9.29 -9.21 17.67
N SER A 133 -10.20 -9.99 18.28
CA SER A 133 -9.93 -10.80 19.47
C SER A 133 -9.36 -12.17 19.11
N SER A 134 -8.59 -12.77 20.00
CA SER A 134 -8.11 -14.15 19.84
C SER A 134 -9.22 -15.20 19.81
N SER A 135 -10.44 -14.84 20.27
CA SER A 135 -11.64 -15.68 20.20
C SER A 135 -12.46 -15.50 18.91
N ASP A 136 -12.15 -14.50 18.10
CA ASP A 136 -12.90 -14.24 16.87
C ASP A 136 -12.61 -15.30 15.82
N ILE A 137 -13.68 -15.82 15.23
CA ILE A 137 -13.63 -16.88 14.23
C ILE A 137 -14.35 -16.45 12.96
N CYS A 138 -13.89 -16.98 11.84
CA CYS A 138 -14.58 -16.89 10.57
C CYS A 138 -15.88 -17.71 10.63
N GLU A 139 -17.02 -17.08 10.43
CA GLU A 139 -18.35 -17.74 10.53
C GLU A 139 -18.49 -18.88 9.50
N THR A 140 -17.90 -18.73 8.33
CA THR A 140 -18.01 -19.71 7.25
C THR A 140 -17.15 -20.95 7.50
N THR A 141 -15.96 -20.76 8.09
CA THR A 141 -14.93 -21.79 8.13
C THR A 141 -14.58 -22.25 9.55
N GLY A 142 -15.01 -21.51 10.57
CA GLY A 142 -14.66 -21.77 11.97
C GLY A 142 -13.18 -21.49 12.30
N SER A 143 -12.41 -20.99 11.32
CA SER A 143 -10.99 -20.67 11.54
C SER A 143 -10.80 -19.37 12.30
N PRO A 144 -9.69 -19.19 13.02
CA PRO A 144 -9.38 -17.92 13.66
C PRO A 144 -9.35 -16.75 12.65
N LEU A 145 -9.89 -15.60 13.05
CA LEU A 145 -9.72 -14.38 12.28
C LEU A 145 -8.31 -13.82 12.45
N ARG A 146 -7.80 -13.30 11.34
CA ARG A 146 -6.53 -12.56 11.28
C ARG A 146 -6.72 -11.25 10.50
N PRO A 147 -5.81 -10.26 10.66
CA PRO A 147 -5.78 -9.09 9.78
C PRO A 147 -5.71 -9.49 8.31
N HIS A 148 -6.44 -8.79 7.45
CA HIS A 148 -6.40 -8.98 6.00
C HIS A 148 -5.16 -8.29 5.40
N ILE A 149 -4.00 -8.72 5.84
CA ILE A 149 -2.69 -8.19 5.44
C ILE A 149 -1.89 -9.31 4.76
N VAL A 150 -1.19 -8.97 3.69
CA VAL A 150 -0.21 -9.85 3.05
C VAL A 150 1.08 -9.83 3.87
N TRP A 151 1.45 -10.97 4.43
CA TRP A 151 2.69 -11.14 5.16
C TRP A 151 3.83 -11.61 4.26
N PHE A 152 5.05 -11.45 4.73
CA PHE A 152 6.22 -11.96 4.02
C PHE A 152 6.08 -13.47 3.75
N GLY A 153 6.26 -13.84 2.47
CA GLY A 153 6.06 -15.19 1.97
C GLY A 153 4.65 -15.53 1.48
N GLU A 154 3.69 -14.61 1.62
CA GLU A 154 2.37 -14.71 1.00
C GLU A 154 2.35 -14.05 -0.39
N VAL A 155 1.38 -14.42 -1.20
CA VAL A 155 1.17 -13.83 -2.54
C VAL A 155 0.45 -12.48 -2.38
N PRO A 156 0.94 -11.41 -3.01
CA PRO A 156 0.25 -10.13 -3.02
C PRO A 156 -1.15 -10.23 -3.63
N HIS A 157 -2.04 -9.33 -3.20
CA HIS A 157 -3.38 -9.24 -3.76
C HIS A 157 -3.39 -8.44 -5.08
N ASN A 158 -4.42 -8.65 -5.90
CA ASN A 158 -4.75 -7.80 -7.05
C ASN A 158 -3.62 -7.59 -8.07
N VAL A 159 -2.67 -8.51 -8.15
CA VAL A 159 -1.50 -8.40 -9.04
C VAL A 159 -1.92 -8.32 -10.51
N GLU A 160 -2.84 -9.20 -10.95
CA GLU A 160 -3.32 -9.22 -12.34
C GLU A 160 -4.05 -7.92 -12.72
N GLU A 161 -4.88 -7.40 -11.80
CA GLU A 161 -5.57 -6.13 -12.00
C GLU A 161 -4.56 -4.96 -12.10
N SER A 162 -3.54 -4.96 -11.22
CA SER A 162 -2.48 -3.96 -11.24
C SER A 162 -1.71 -3.96 -12.55
N TYR A 163 -1.34 -5.13 -13.07
CA TYR A 163 -0.72 -5.25 -14.40
C TYR A 163 -1.66 -4.73 -15.52
N SER A 164 -2.95 -5.02 -15.43
CA SER A 164 -3.94 -4.55 -16.39
C SER A 164 -4.04 -3.02 -16.40
N GLU A 165 -4.00 -2.37 -15.24
CA GLU A 165 -4.05 -0.90 -15.17
C GLU A 165 -2.74 -0.26 -15.62
N LEU A 166 -1.60 -0.78 -15.18
CA LEU A 166 -0.27 -0.29 -15.62
C LEU A 166 -0.10 -0.39 -17.14
N SER A 167 -0.66 -1.43 -17.77
CA SER A 167 -0.57 -1.61 -19.23
C SER A 167 -1.27 -0.54 -20.05
N LYS A 168 -2.16 0.24 -19.45
CA LYS A 168 -2.96 1.32 -20.05
C LYS A 168 -2.42 2.70 -19.72
N ALA A 169 -1.42 2.79 -18.85
CA ALA A 169 -0.93 4.05 -18.32
C ALA A 169 -0.22 4.90 -19.40
N ASP A 170 -0.58 6.17 -19.48
CA ASP A 170 0.21 7.19 -20.17
C ASP A 170 1.32 7.71 -19.24
N ILE A 171 1.00 7.80 -17.94
CA ILE A 171 1.92 8.23 -16.88
C ILE A 171 1.87 7.21 -15.73
N ILE A 172 3.04 6.81 -15.25
CA ILE A 172 3.23 6.08 -14.00
C ILE A 172 3.88 7.03 -12.98
N LEU A 173 3.13 7.36 -11.93
CA LEU A 173 3.53 8.29 -10.90
C LEU A 173 3.84 7.53 -9.61
N ILE A 174 5.12 7.38 -9.29
CA ILE A 174 5.62 6.68 -8.13
C ILE A 174 5.74 7.66 -6.96
N ILE A 175 5.13 7.34 -5.80
CA ILE A 175 5.11 8.25 -4.64
C ILE A 175 5.43 7.50 -3.35
N GLY A 176 6.47 7.97 -2.63
CA GLY A 176 6.73 7.56 -1.25
C GLY A 176 7.02 6.07 -1.08
N THR A 177 7.60 5.41 -2.06
CA THR A 177 8.04 4.01 -1.95
C THR A 177 9.53 3.90 -2.21
N SER A 178 10.21 2.97 -1.52
CA SER A 178 11.62 2.71 -1.75
C SER A 178 11.90 1.72 -2.87
N LEU A 179 10.84 1.10 -3.42
CA LEU A 179 10.92 0.04 -4.44
C LEU A 179 11.80 -1.16 -4.02
N GLN A 180 11.99 -1.39 -2.71
CA GLN A 180 12.80 -2.51 -2.20
C GLN A 180 12.12 -3.88 -2.32
N ILE A 181 10.84 -3.90 -2.57
CA ILE A 181 10.06 -5.13 -2.75
C ILE A 181 10.19 -5.56 -4.22
N THR A 182 10.89 -6.65 -4.48
CA THR A 182 11.32 -7.08 -5.83
C THR A 182 10.15 -7.16 -6.83
N TYR A 183 9.03 -7.78 -6.46
CA TYR A 183 7.92 -7.94 -7.41
C TYR A 183 7.28 -6.61 -7.82
N THR A 184 7.36 -5.57 -6.98
CA THR A 184 6.83 -4.24 -7.33
C THR A 184 7.74 -3.53 -8.32
N LEU A 185 9.04 -3.76 -8.23
CA LEU A 185 10.00 -3.29 -9.22
C LEU A 185 9.77 -3.99 -10.56
N ASP A 186 9.72 -5.33 -10.57
CA ASP A 186 9.45 -6.13 -11.78
C ASP A 186 8.13 -5.69 -12.47
N MET A 187 7.11 -5.35 -11.67
CA MET A 187 5.83 -4.85 -12.17
C MET A 187 5.99 -3.52 -12.92
N LEU A 188 6.77 -2.58 -12.39
CA LEU A 188 7.03 -1.29 -13.01
C LEU A 188 7.94 -1.41 -14.24
N GLU A 189 9.00 -2.23 -14.15
CA GLU A 189 9.92 -2.50 -15.25
C GLU A 189 9.23 -3.04 -16.50
N THR A 190 8.19 -3.85 -16.32
CA THR A 190 7.39 -4.42 -17.43
C THR A 190 6.80 -3.35 -18.34
N PHE A 191 6.61 -2.12 -17.87
CA PHE A 191 6.00 -1.01 -18.62
C PHE A 191 6.95 0.16 -18.84
N ALA A 192 8.25 -0.04 -18.64
CA ALA A 192 9.29 0.98 -18.74
C ALA A 192 9.29 1.74 -20.07
N ASP A 193 8.99 1.06 -21.19
CA ASP A 193 8.99 1.64 -22.53
C ASP A 193 7.62 2.17 -22.99
N LYS A 194 6.59 2.12 -22.12
CA LYS A 194 5.20 2.39 -22.51
C LYS A 194 4.61 3.66 -21.92
N ALA A 195 5.10 4.10 -20.78
CA ALA A 195 4.59 5.24 -20.04
C ALA A 195 5.71 6.21 -19.67
N SER A 196 5.35 7.45 -19.38
CA SER A 196 6.28 8.42 -18.77
C SER A 196 6.34 8.17 -17.25
N PHE A 197 7.56 8.05 -16.71
CA PHE A 197 7.76 7.80 -15.29
C PHE A 197 8.11 9.07 -14.54
N TYR A 198 7.39 9.30 -13.44
CA TYR A 198 7.68 10.33 -12.43
C TYR A 198 7.83 9.69 -11.06
N TYR A 199 8.82 10.13 -10.29
CA TYR A 199 9.10 9.56 -8.99
C TYR A 199 9.26 10.66 -7.94
N ILE A 200 8.26 10.76 -7.06
CA ILE A 200 8.17 11.71 -5.95
C ILE A 200 8.59 11.02 -4.65
N ASP A 201 9.74 11.38 -4.13
CA ASP A 201 10.25 10.94 -2.83
C ASP A 201 11.40 11.89 -2.41
N PRO A 202 11.56 12.28 -1.15
CA PRO A 202 12.70 13.08 -0.70
C PRO A 202 14.07 12.42 -0.97
N SER A 203 14.08 11.08 -1.00
CA SER A 203 15.27 10.26 -1.23
C SER A 203 14.91 9.07 -2.14
N PRO A 204 14.62 9.30 -3.43
CA PRO A 204 14.20 8.25 -4.32
C PRO A 204 15.31 7.22 -4.49
N SER A 205 14.92 5.95 -4.63
CA SER A 205 15.87 4.90 -4.97
C SER A 205 16.28 5.00 -6.44
N ASN A 206 17.40 4.39 -6.79
CA ASN A 206 17.92 4.33 -8.15
C ASN A 206 17.64 2.97 -8.85
N TYR A 207 16.70 2.20 -8.36
CA TYR A 207 16.40 0.86 -8.91
C TYR A 207 15.89 0.89 -10.36
N LEU A 208 15.31 2.01 -10.81
CA LEU A 208 14.83 2.20 -12.18
C LEU A 208 15.88 2.81 -13.11
N ASP A 209 17.06 3.22 -12.59
CA ASP A 209 18.11 3.79 -13.39
C ASP A 209 18.64 2.78 -14.43
N GLY A 210 18.71 3.18 -15.69
CA GLY A 210 19.12 2.32 -16.79
C GLY A 210 18.04 1.37 -17.33
N ILE A 211 16.84 1.35 -16.71
CA ILE A 211 15.68 0.56 -17.13
C ILE A 211 14.73 1.46 -17.93
N THR A 212 14.45 2.65 -17.42
CA THR A 212 13.62 3.66 -18.07
C THR A 212 14.12 5.06 -17.74
N GLU A 213 13.65 6.06 -18.51
CA GLU A 213 13.85 7.46 -18.15
C GLU A 213 12.88 7.85 -17.04
N VAL A 214 13.42 8.27 -15.89
CA VAL A 214 12.62 8.65 -14.71
C VAL A 214 12.79 10.14 -14.41
N ASN A 215 11.68 10.85 -14.32
CA ASN A 215 11.64 12.24 -13.89
C ASN A 215 11.58 12.28 -12.35
N TYR A 216 12.71 12.51 -11.70
CA TYR A 216 12.80 12.54 -10.24
C TYR A 216 12.37 13.89 -9.67
N ILE A 217 11.37 13.86 -8.77
CA ILE A 217 10.90 15.03 -7.99
C ILE A 217 11.29 14.77 -6.53
N LYS A 218 12.44 15.33 -6.10
CA LYS A 218 13.03 15.10 -4.78
C LYS A 218 12.39 15.99 -3.72
N MET A 219 11.12 15.72 -3.43
CA MET A 219 10.28 16.45 -2.49
C MET A 219 9.46 15.46 -1.64
N ASN A 220 8.85 15.94 -0.53
CA ASN A 220 7.82 15.18 0.16
C ASN A 220 6.60 14.99 -0.75
N ALA A 221 5.66 14.14 -0.36
CA ALA A 221 4.55 13.74 -1.21
C ALA A 221 3.65 14.94 -1.59
N SER A 222 3.30 15.81 -0.64
CA SER A 222 2.40 16.94 -0.89
C SER A 222 3.03 17.99 -1.80
N ASP A 223 4.26 18.43 -1.51
CA ASP A 223 4.95 19.42 -2.31
C ASP A 223 5.30 18.89 -3.70
N GLY A 224 5.72 17.62 -3.77
CA GLY A 224 6.06 16.95 -5.03
C GLY A 224 4.86 16.78 -5.94
N LEU A 225 3.68 16.43 -5.40
CA LEU A 225 2.44 16.35 -6.18
C LEU A 225 1.98 17.71 -6.67
N ARG A 226 2.07 18.75 -5.84
CA ARG A 226 1.76 20.12 -6.25
C ARG A 226 2.67 20.56 -7.40
N ASN A 227 3.97 20.32 -7.28
CA ASN A 227 4.92 20.59 -8.36
C ASN A 227 4.58 19.81 -9.64
N PHE A 228 4.20 18.54 -9.52
CA PHE A 228 3.80 17.71 -10.66
C PHE A 228 2.55 18.26 -11.36
N LEU A 229 1.54 18.68 -10.61
CA LEU A 229 0.32 19.25 -11.16
C LEU A 229 0.57 20.60 -11.86
N ASP A 230 1.25 21.52 -11.18
CA ASP A 230 1.41 22.90 -11.62
C ASP A 230 2.40 23.05 -12.79
N GLU A 231 3.51 22.31 -12.76
CA GLU A 231 4.61 22.52 -13.70
C GLU A 231 4.66 21.50 -14.84
N ILE A 232 4.08 20.33 -14.66
CA ILE A 232 4.24 19.20 -15.58
C ILE A 232 2.96 18.91 -16.34
N LEU A 233 1.80 18.87 -15.70
CA LEU A 233 0.53 18.56 -16.37
C LEU A 233 -0.09 19.74 -17.09
N VAL A 234 0.22 20.98 -16.71
CA VAL A 234 -0.34 22.20 -17.34
C VAL A 234 0.39 22.56 -18.63
N LYS A 235 1.48 21.90 -18.97
CA LYS A 235 2.22 22.10 -20.24
C LYS A 235 1.75 21.17 -21.33
#